data_297a7f4f112d3679fe04a60405f478eb
#
_entry.id   297a7f4f112d3679fe04a60405f478eb
#
_cell.length_a   1.000
_cell.length_b   1.000
_cell.length_c   1.000
_cell.angle_alpha   90.00
_cell.angle_beta   90.00
_cell.angle_gamma   90.00
#
_symmetry.space_group_name_H-M   'P 1'
#
loop_
_entity.id
_entity.type
_entity.pdbx_description
1 polymer ?
#
loop_
_entity_poly.entity_id
_entity_poly.type
_entity_poly.pdbx_seq_one_letter_code
_entity_poly.pdbx_strand_id
1 'polypeptide(L)'
;ITEQDKEYEAREQAAAPGDDQPMNDRVNNRSLRPRSDAFVDFMSSGWDNNEPEIERLESASYIPARLQVLSEAFPGERLVIPAGQPKVRNNDCDYAFRPDSAFSYYTGLGQDYEAGAVLVLDPNEDGTHTPMLFVAPRADHYTQDFFKDPHYGEYWVGPRAGLKELEAMTGIETHDIAQLDDMLGKDVGTENGAVQLRR
;
A
#
# COMPACT_ATOMS: atom_id res chain seq x y z
N ILE A 1 -10.37 -23.74 -12.51
CA ILE A 1 -10.85 -22.40 -12.18
C ILE A 1 -11.17 -22.42 -10.69
N THR A 2 -10.35 -21.75 -9.90
CA THR A 2 -10.52 -21.69 -8.46
C THR A 2 -11.70 -20.75 -8.11
N GLU A 3 -12.19 -20.83 -6.87
CA GLU A 3 -13.27 -19.94 -6.40
C GLU A 3 -12.81 -18.46 -6.39
N GLN A 4 -11.51 -18.23 -6.19
CA GLN A 4 -10.87 -16.93 -6.31
C GLN A 4 -10.91 -16.37 -7.75
N ASP A 5 -10.73 -17.23 -8.77
CA ASP A 5 -10.85 -16.82 -10.18
C ASP A 5 -12.27 -16.35 -10.50
N LYS A 6 -13.29 -16.98 -9.92
CA LYS A 6 -14.69 -16.59 -10.12
C LYS A 6 -15.06 -15.28 -9.41
N GLU A 7 -14.51 -15.06 -8.19
CA GLU A 7 -14.66 -13.79 -7.48
C GLU A 7 -13.98 -12.65 -8.23
N TYR A 8 -12.82 -12.92 -8.81
CA TYR A 8 -12.09 -11.95 -9.61
C TYR A 8 -12.85 -11.62 -10.91
N GLU A 9 -13.32 -12.62 -11.64
CA GLU A 9 -14.15 -12.41 -12.85
C GLU A 9 -15.43 -11.63 -12.54
N ALA A 10 -16.07 -11.87 -11.39
CA ALA A 10 -17.24 -11.12 -10.97
C ALA A 10 -16.89 -9.65 -10.62
N ARG A 11 -15.74 -9.40 -10.00
CA ARG A 11 -15.22 -8.05 -9.78
C ARG A 11 -14.86 -7.34 -11.08
N GLU A 12 -14.25 -8.03 -12.02
CA GLU A 12 -13.84 -7.48 -13.31
C GLU A 12 -15.06 -7.16 -14.19
N GLN A 13 -16.11 -7.99 -14.14
CA GLN A 13 -17.38 -7.71 -14.82
C GLN A 13 -18.14 -6.55 -14.18
N ALA A 14 -18.07 -6.38 -12.87
CA ALA A 14 -18.64 -5.25 -12.16
C ALA A 14 -17.85 -3.94 -12.37
N ALA A 15 -16.56 -4.05 -12.64
CA ALA A 15 -15.64 -2.92 -12.86
C ALA A 15 -15.40 -2.61 -14.34
N ALA A 16 -16.03 -3.34 -15.29
CA ALA A 16 -15.91 -3.03 -16.69
C ALA A 16 -16.52 -1.64 -16.96
N PRO A 17 -15.73 -0.65 -17.38
CA PRO A 17 -16.23 0.69 -17.63
C PRO A 17 -17.32 0.63 -18.71
N GLY A 18 -18.53 1.04 -18.35
CA GLY A 18 -19.57 1.32 -19.32
C GLY A 18 -19.15 2.46 -20.23
N ASP A 19 -19.82 2.61 -21.38
CA ASP A 19 -19.55 3.69 -22.34
C ASP A 19 -19.68 5.10 -21.75
N ASP A 20 -20.23 5.23 -20.54
CA ASP A 20 -20.50 6.50 -19.84
C ASP A 20 -19.36 6.94 -18.90
N GLN A 21 -18.24 6.19 -18.81
CA GLN A 21 -17.12 6.60 -17.98
C GLN A 21 -16.32 7.77 -18.58
N PRO A 22 -15.77 8.66 -17.75
CA PRO A 22 -14.96 9.79 -18.19
C PRO A 22 -13.80 9.35 -19.10
N MET A 23 -13.50 10.17 -20.09
CA MET A 23 -12.51 9.89 -21.15
C MET A 23 -11.12 9.60 -20.59
N ASN A 24 -10.73 10.18 -19.44
CA ASN A 24 -9.47 9.96 -18.75
C ASN A 24 -9.31 8.52 -18.25
N ASP A 25 -10.38 7.88 -17.79
CA ASP A 25 -10.33 6.48 -17.34
C ASP A 25 -10.27 5.52 -18.53
N ARG A 26 -10.80 5.94 -19.69
CA ARG A 26 -10.67 5.19 -20.95
C ARG A 26 -9.24 5.25 -21.51
N VAL A 27 -8.53 6.37 -21.34
CA VAL A 27 -7.17 6.57 -21.87
C VAL A 27 -6.12 5.79 -21.08
N ASN A 28 -6.33 5.58 -19.78
CA ASN A 28 -5.46 4.72 -18.96
C ASN A 28 -5.63 3.22 -19.26
N ASN A 29 -6.64 2.83 -20.00
CA ASN A 29 -6.86 1.44 -20.40
C ASN A 29 -6.12 1.13 -21.73
N ARG A 30 -4.81 1.32 -21.75
CA ARG A 30 -3.94 1.02 -22.91
C ARG A 30 -3.74 -0.47 -23.13
N SER A 31 -4.06 -1.30 -22.18
CA SER A 31 -4.00 -2.73 -22.36
C SER A 31 -5.31 -3.21 -22.97
N LEU A 32 -5.23 -3.77 -24.15
CA LEU A 32 -6.14 -4.83 -24.56
C LEU A 32 -6.02 -5.90 -23.47
N ARG A 33 -6.90 -5.85 -22.48
CA ARG A 33 -6.87 -6.80 -21.37
C ARG A 33 -6.98 -8.19 -21.96
N PRO A 34 -5.94 -9.01 -21.93
CA PRO A 34 -6.02 -10.36 -22.45
C PRO A 34 -7.02 -11.12 -21.58
N ARG A 35 -8.05 -11.64 -22.20
CA ARG A 35 -9.13 -12.36 -21.52
C ARG A 35 -9.04 -13.88 -21.69
N SER A 36 -7.97 -14.39 -22.35
CA SER A 36 -7.84 -15.82 -22.54
C SER A 36 -7.12 -16.43 -21.33
N ASP A 37 -7.70 -17.48 -20.77
CA ASP A 37 -7.10 -18.25 -19.67
C ASP A 37 -5.68 -18.72 -20.04
N ALA A 38 -5.46 -19.13 -21.29
CA ALA A 38 -4.16 -19.54 -21.77
C ALA A 38 -3.09 -18.42 -21.69
N PHE A 39 -3.48 -17.15 -21.85
CA PHE A 39 -2.56 -16.04 -21.69
C PHE A 39 -2.26 -15.77 -20.20
N VAL A 40 -3.29 -15.83 -19.36
CA VAL A 40 -3.13 -15.66 -17.91
C VAL A 40 -2.24 -16.76 -17.36
N ASP A 41 -2.49 -18.01 -17.72
CA ASP A 41 -1.66 -19.17 -17.35
C ASP A 41 -0.21 -19.01 -17.81
N PHE A 42 -0.01 -18.53 -19.03
CA PHE A 42 1.33 -18.25 -19.56
C PHE A 42 2.03 -17.14 -18.73
N MET A 43 1.36 -16.04 -18.47
CA MET A 43 1.92 -14.91 -17.72
C MET A 43 2.17 -15.23 -16.25
N SER A 44 1.42 -16.16 -15.67
CA SER A 44 1.56 -16.60 -14.27
C SER A 44 2.52 -17.77 -14.09
N SER A 45 3.02 -18.36 -15.17
CA SER A 45 3.89 -19.54 -15.14
C SER A 45 5.35 -19.21 -15.41
N GLY A 46 6.25 -20.06 -14.90
CA GLY A 46 7.68 -19.97 -15.19
C GLY A 46 8.45 -18.90 -14.40
N TRP A 47 7.82 -18.26 -13.43
CA TRP A 47 8.47 -17.34 -12.54
C TRP A 47 9.08 -18.06 -11.33
N ASP A 48 10.18 -17.53 -10.84
CA ASP A 48 10.82 -18.05 -9.65
C ASP A 48 10.06 -17.59 -8.39
N ASN A 49 9.94 -18.50 -7.43
CA ASN A 49 9.28 -18.25 -6.13
C ASN A 49 10.27 -17.74 -5.08
N ASN A 50 11.33 -17.09 -5.49
CA ASN A 50 12.31 -16.53 -4.56
C ASN A 50 11.63 -15.51 -3.66
N GLU A 51 11.39 -15.91 -2.41
CA GLU A 51 11.09 -14.96 -1.36
C GLU A 51 12.36 -14.15 -1.08
N PRO A 52 12.29 -12.80 -1.09
CA PRO A 52 13.45 -11.99 -0.79
C PRO A 52 13.93 -12.29 0.64
N GLU A 53 15.23 -12.38 0.83
CA GLU A 53 15.81 -12.49 2.16
C GLU A 53 15.54 -11.19 2.91
N ILE A 54 14.80 -11.30 4.01
CA ILE A 54 14.33 -10.14 4.76
C ILE A 54 15.35 -9.78 5.82
N GLU A 55 16.00 -8.66 5.63
CA GLU A 55 16.85 -8.06 6.68
C GLU A 55 16.07 -6.93 7.37
N ARG A 56 16.12 -6.93 8.70
CA ARG A 56 15.60 -5.81 9.48
C ARG A 56 16.40 -4.56 9.18
N LEU A 57 15.71 -3.45 8.91
CA LEU A 57 16.36 -2.17 8.66
C LEU A 57 17.18 -1.73 9.87
N GLU A 58 18.39 -1.24 9.65
CA GLU A 58 19.23 -0.69 10.73
C GLU A 58 18.50 0.46 11.45
N SER A 59 17.75 1.27 10.69
CA SER A 59 16.93 2.37 11.21
C SER A 59 15.77 1.92 12.11
N ALA A 60 15.33 0.66 12.01
CA ALA A 60 14.20 0.14 12.79
C ALA A 60 14.45 0.21 14.30
N SER A 61 15.69 0.15 14.73
CA SER A 61 16.05 0.30 16.16
C SER A 61 15.73 1.67 16.73
N TYR A 62 15.64 2.71 15.90
CA TYR A 62 15.38 4.10 16.30
C TYR A 62 13.88 4.47 16.20
N ILE A 63 13.06 3.68 15.51
CA ILE A 63 11.66 3.98 15.28
C ILE A 63 10.90 4.17 16.60
N PRO A 64 10.98 3.27 17.60
CA PRO A 64 10.21 3.41 18.84
C PRO A 64 10.47 4.74 19.56
N ALA A 65 11.74 5.15 19.65
CA ALA A 65 12.09 6.41 20.30
C ALA A 65 11.54 7.63 19.55
N ARG A 66 11.56 7.60 18.22
CA ARG A 66 10.99 8.68 17.37
C ARG A 66 9.48 8.77 17.53
N LEU A 67 8.80 7.62 17.53
CA LEU A 67 7.34 7.56 17.70
C LEU A 67 6.92 7.99 19.10
N GLN A 68 7.70 7.71 20.14
CA GLN A 68 7.43 8.17 21.49
C GLN A 68 7.43 9.71 21.57
N VAL A 69 8.42 10.38 20.99
CA VAL A 69 8.46 11.86 20.94
C VAL A 69 7.22 12.43 20.26
N LEU A 70 6.75 11.76 19.18
CA LEU A 70 5.56 12.19 18.47
C LEU A 70 4.30 11.97 19.32
N SER A 71 4.21 10.86 20.04
CA SER A 71 3.09 10.56 20.96
C SER A 71 3.00 11.59 22.11
N GLU A 72 4.12 12.00 22.67
CA GLU A 72 4.19 13.01 23.72
C GLU A 72 3.74 14.39 23.22
N ALA A 73 3.99 14.69 21.94
CA ALA A 73 3.62 15.97 21.33
C ALA A 73 2.12 16.06 20.97
N PHE A 74 1.47 14.93 20.68
CA PHE A 74 0.09 14.88 20.16
C PHE A 74 -0.76 13.83 20.90
N PRO A 75 -0.89 13.89 22.22
CA PRO A 75 -1.63 12.88 22.97
C PRO A 75 -3.12 12.88 22.57
N GLY A 76 -3.67 11.69 22.32
CA GLY A 76 -5.09 11.51 21.97
C GLY A 76 -5.47 11.91 20.54
N GLU A 77 -4.51 12.34 19.71
CA GLU A 77 -4.77 12.65 18.30
C GLU A 77 -4.34 11.48 17.41
N ARG A 78 -5.18 11.07 16.46
CA ARG A 78 -4.77 10.11 15.42
C ARG A 78 -3.93 10.84 14.38
N LEU A 79 -2.66 10.41 14.25
CA LEU A 79 -1.73 11.03 13.32
C LEU A 79 -1.67 10.23 12.03
N VAL A 80 -1.70 10.91 10.89
CA VAL A 80 -1.69 10.29 9.55
C VAL A 80 -0.53 10.88 8.76
N ILE A 81 0.44 10.04 8.43
CA ILE A 81 1.69 10.43 7.75
C ILE A 81 1.80 9.65 6.44
N PRO A 82 1.35 10.22 5.31
CA PRO A 82 1.43 9.56 4.01
C PRO A 82 2.84 9.61 3.44
N ALA A 83 3.24 8.55 2.74
CA ALA A 83 4.47 8.53 1.95
C ALA A 83 4.40 9.45 0.73
N GLY A 84 3.21 9.69 0.22
CA GLY A 84 2.93 10.39 -1.03
C GLY A 84 2.76 9.44 -2.20
N GLN A 85 2.41 10.01 -3.36
CA GLN A 85 2.14 9.26 -4.58
C GLN A 85 3.25 9.49 -5.62
N PRO A 86 3.47 8.53 -6.55
CA PRO A 86 4.33 8.74 -7.70
C PRO A 86 3.90 9.96 -8.49
N LYS A 87 4.82 10.61 -9.15
CA LYS A 87 4.55 11.76 -10.01
C LYS A 87 4.85 11.40 -11.46
N VAL A 88 3.84 11.50 -12.29
CA VAL A 88 3.98 11.27 -13.72
C VAL A 88 4.95 12.28 -14.32
N ARG A 89 5.97 11.77 -15.00
CA ARG A 89 6.94 12.57 -15.75
C ARG A 89 6.44 12.86 -17.16
N ASN A 90 6.06 11.80 -17.87
CA ASN A 90 5.44 11.88 -19.19
C ASN A 90 4.77 10.53 -19.52
N ASN A 91 3.72 10.53 -20.34
CA ASN A 91 2.99 9.36 -20.81
C ASN A 91 2.87 8.24 -19.77
N ASP A 92 3.78 7.24 -19.87
CA ASP A 92 3.85 6.01 -19.09
C ASP A 92 5.09 5.93 -18.16
N CYS A 93 5.80 7.03 -18.01
CA CYS A 93 7.00 7.11 -17.17
C CYS A 93 6.77 8.03 -15.98
N ASP A 94 7.08 7.56 -14.79
CA ASP A 94 7.08 8.33 -13.56
C ASP A 94 8.49 8.89 -13.26
N TYR A 95 8.54 9.92 -12.43
CA TYR A 95 9.79 10.28 -11.76
C TYR A 95 10.14 9.22 -10.71
N ALA A 96 11.43 9.08 -10.41
CA ALA A 96 11.86 8.27 -9.28
C ALA A 96 11.09 8.70 -8.03
N PHE A 97 10.45 7.74 -7.38
CA PHE A 97 9.65 8.02 -6.19
C PHE A 97 10.55 8.45 -5.03
N ARG A 98 10.14 9.49 -4.34
CA ARG A 98 10.74 9.93 -3.10
C ARG A 98 9.63 10.13 -2.08
N PRO A 99 9.59 9.33 -1.00
CA PRO A 99 8.60 9.48 0.04
C PRO A 99 8.74 10.81 0.77
N ASP A 100 7.68 11.23 1.44
CA ASP A 100 7.72 12.35 2.36
C ASP A 100 8.79 12.13 3.43
N SER A 101 9.47 13.19 3.82
CA SER A 101 10.60 13.10 4.77
C SER A 101 10.16 12.67 6.16
N ALA A 102 8.95 13.04 6.60
CA ALA A 102 8.42 12.59 7.88
C ALA A 102 8.09 11.09 7.82
N PHE A 103 7.47 10.62 6.73
CA PHE A 103 7.22 9.20 6.52
C PHE A 103 8.52 8.39 6.60
N SER A 104 9.54 8.77 5.85
CA SER A 104 10.85 8.09 5.88
C SER A 104 11.51 8.13 7.25
N TYR A 105 11.38 9.24 7.97
CA TYR A 105 11.97 9.38 9.30
C TYR A 105 11.31 8.45 10.33
N TYR A 106 9.98 8.32 10.29
CA TYR A 106 9.23 7.53 11.27
C TYR A 106 9.12 6.04 10.91
N THR A 107 9.27 5.66 9.64
CA THR A 107 9.20 4.27 9.20
C THR A 107 10.56 3.65 8.87
N GLY A 108 11.57 4.49 8.59
CA GLY A 108 12.85 4.04 8.07
C GLY A 108 12.84 3.65 6.59
N LEU A 109 11.67 3.69 5.94
CA LEU A 109 11.52 3.32 4.52
C LEU A 109 11.98 4.47 3.61
N GLY A 110 12.84 4.15 2.66
CA GLY A 110 13.46 5.10 1.72
C GLY A 110 12.83 5.10 0.34
N GLN A 111 13.64 5.48 -0.66
CA GLN A 111 13.19 5.68 -2.05
C GLN A 111 12.76 4.39 -2.76
N ASP A 112 13.26 3.25 -2.33
CA ASP A 112 13.00 1.95 -2.95
C ASP A 112 11.73 1.27 -2.42
N TYR A 113 10.98 1.98 -1.56
CA TYR A 113 9.79 1.44 -0.89
C TYR A 113 8.53 2.26 -1.18
N GLU A 114 7.48 1.66 -0.98
CA GLU A 114 6.04 1.82 -1.06
C GLU A 114 5.53 3.25 -1.30
N ALA A 115 5.42 3.63 -2.57
CA ALA A 115 4.57 4.75 -2.97
C ALA A 115 3.11 4.48 -2.52
N GLY A 116 2.43 5.52 -2.05
CA GLY A 116 1.04 5.41 -1.59
C GLY A 116 0.87 4.83 -0.19
N ALA A 117 1.94 4.38 0.47
CA ALA A 117 1.88 3.91 1.84
C ALA A 117 1.49 5.02 2.82
N VAL A 118 0.85 4.64 3.93
CA VAL A 118 0.42 5.57 4.98
C VAL A 118 0.76 5.01 6.35
N LEU A 119 1.52 5.76 7.13
CA LEU A 119 1.71 5.47 8.55
C LEU A 119 0.58 6.14 9.35
N VAL A 120 -0.12 5.35 10.16
CA VAL A 120 -1.12 5.83 11.10
C VAL A 120 -0.65 5.54 12.52
N LEU A 121 -0.74 6.54 13.40
CA LEU A 121 -0.55 6.36 14.83
C LEU A 121 -1.91 6.50 15.49
N ASP A 122 -2.46 5.39 15.97
CA ASP A 122 -3.75 5.36 16.66
C ASP A 122 -3.57 5.63 18.14
N PRO A 123 -4.28 6.62 18.72
CA PRO A 123 -4.10 7.00 20.13
C PRO A 123 -4.65 5.93 21.07
N ASN A 124 -3.91 5.62 22.11
CA ASN A 124 -4.31 4.77 23.21
C ASN A 124 -4.82 5.62 24.40
N GLU A 125 -5.59 5.01 25.28
CA GLU A 125 -6.11 5.68 26.49
C GLU A 125 -5.03 6.20 27.44
N ASP A 126 -3.83 5.60 27.41
CA ASP A 126 -2.68 5.98 28.23
C ASP A 126 -1.85 7.14 27.65
N GLY A 127 -2.27 7.69 26.51
CA GLY A 127 -1.57 8.78 25.81
C GLY A 127 -0.44 8.33 24.91
N THR A 128 -0.22 7.02 24.78
CA THR A 128 0.69 6.45 23.77
C THR A 128 -0.04 6.27 22.44
N HIS A 129 0.69 5.81 21.41
CA HIS A 129 0.11 5.46 20.12
C HIS A 129 0.51 4.06 19.70
N THR A 130 -0.41 3.41 19.00
CA THR A 130 -0.12 2.17 18.27
C THR A 130 0.18 2.52 16.82
N PRO A 131 1.42 2.31 16.35
CA PRO A 131 1.77 2.57 14.96
C PRO A 131 1.28 1.45 14.07
N MET A 132 0.68 1.80 12.93
CA MET A 132 0.21 0.89 11.89
C MET A 132 0.62 1.43 10.53
N LEU A 133 1.18 0.54 9.69
CA LEU A 133 1.63 0.88 8.35
C LEU A 133 0.66 0.28 7.31
N PHE A 134 -0.02 1.12 6.57
CA PHE A 134 -0.95 0.72 5.51
C PHE A 134 -0.24 0.78 4.17
N VAL A 135 -0.23 -0.36 3.45
CA VAL A 135 0.46 -0.50 2.16
C VAL A 135 -0.38 -1.31 1.18
N ALA A 136 -0.14 -1.10 -0.12
CA ALA A 136 -0.74 -1.94 -1.15
C ALA A 136 -0.17 -3.36 -1.02
N PRO A 137 -1.01 -4.41 -1.02
CA PRO A 137 -0.54 -5.79 -1.00
C PRO A 137 0.39 -6.09 -2.17
N ARG A 138 1.24 -7.09 -1.99
CA ARG A 138 2.11 -7.59 -3.05
C ARG A 138 1.29 -8.13 -4.20
N ALA A 139 1.59 -7.70 -5.41
CA ALA A 139 1.01 -8.19 -6.67
C ALA A 139 2.04 -9.09 -7.37
N ASP A 140 2.23 -10.28 -6.82
CA ASP A 140 3.11 -11.32 -7.33
C ASP A 140 2.47 -12.10 -8.48
N HIS A 141 3.22 -13.07 -9.06
CA HIS A 141 2.79 -13.84 -10.23
C HIS A 141 1.56 -14.74 -9.99
N TYR A 142 1.11 -14.90 -8.76
CA TYR A 142 -0.13 -15.61 -8.45
C TYR A 142 -1.37 -14.74 -8.61
N THR A 143 -1.20 -13.43 -8.79
CA THR A 143 -2.28 -12.49 -8.99
C THR A 143 -2.29 -11.94 -10.41
N GLN A 144 -3.46 -11.57 -10.94
CA GLN A 144 -3.53 -10.94 -12.26
C GLN A 144 -2.93 -9.52 -12.26
N ASP A 145 -2.89 -8.87 -11.11
CA ASP A 145 -2.29 -7.55 -10.96
C ASP A 145 -0.78 -7.56 -11.20
N PHE A 146 -0.16 -8.74 -11.15
CA PHE A 146 1.24 -8.97 -11.49
C PHE A 146 1.67 -8.30 -12.80
N PHE A 147 0.88 -8.46 -13.85
CA PHE A 147 1.16 -7.91 -15.18
C PHE A 147 0.17 -6.83 -15.63
N LYS A 148 -0.97 -6.67 -14.93
CA LYS A 148 -1.99 -5.67 -15.26
C LYS A 148 -1.73 -4.33 -14.60
N ASP A 149 -1.19 -4.32 -13.38
CA ASP A 149 -0.93 -3.09 -12.64
C ASP A 149 0.47 -2.55 -12.94
N PRO A 150 0.60 -1.41 -13.61
CA PRO A 150 1.90 -0.84 -13.94
C PRO A 150 2.62 -0.21 -12.76
N HIS A 151 1.93 0.05 -11.63
CA HIS A 151 2.50 0.70 -10.46
C HIS A 151 2.93 -0.29 -9.38
N TYR A 152 2.19 -1.39 -9.22
CA TYR A 152 2.42 -2.35 -8.14
C TYR A 152 2.68 -3.77 -8.63
N GLY A 153 2.39 -4.08 -9.91
CA GLY A 153 2.64 -5.39 -10.48
C GLY A 153 4.12 -5.70 -10.60
N GLU A 154 4.59 -6.78 -9.99
CA GLU A 154 6.01 -7.15 -9.97
C GLU A 154 6.61 -7.41 -11.35
N TYR A 155 5.79 -7.71 -12.36
CA TYR A 155 6.23 -7.77 -13.76
C TYR A 155 6.86 -6.45 -14.25
N TRP A 156 6.34 -5.31 -13.77
CA TRP A 156 6.75 -3.99 -14.20
C TRP A 156 7.77 -3.35 -13.27
N VAL A 157 7.59 -3.52 -11.96
CA VAL A 157 8.37 -2.81 -10.95
C VAL A 157 9.40 -3.70 -10.25
N GLY A 158 9.40 -5.00 -10.54
CA GLY A 158 10.26 -5.97 -9.87
C GLY A 158 9.69 -6.46 -8.54
N PRO A 159 10.41 -7.35 -7.85
CA PRO A 159 9.98 -7.92 -6.58
C PRO A 159 9.74 -6.83 -5.52
N ARG A 160 8.62 -6.93 -4.82
CA ARG A 160 8.23 -6.00 -3.75
C ARG A 160 8.13 -6.74 -2.42
N ALA A 161 8.43 -6.04 -1.34
CA ALA A 161 8.17 -6.57 0.00
C ALA A 161 6.65 -6.67 0.24
N GLY A 162 6.20 -7.80 0.76
CA GLY A 162 4.81 -7.98 1.21
C GLY A 162 4.59 -7.40 2.61
N LEU A 163 3.36 -7.55 3.13
CA LEU A 163 2.98 -7.01 4.45
C LEU A 163 3.88 -7.56 5.57
N LYS A 164 4.10 -8.87 5.61
CA LYS A 164 4.92 -9.52 6.65
C LYS A 164 6.40 -9.14 6.55
N GLU A 165 6.88 -8.97 5.34
CA GLU A 165 8.24 -8.54 5.08
C GLU A 165 8.47 -7.11 5.57
N LEU A 166 7.57 -6.19 5.26
CA LEU A 166 7.63 -4.81 5.73
C LEU A 166 7.53 -4.71 7.26
N GLU A 167 6.68 -5.54 7.87
CA GLU A 167 6.62 -5.64 9.33
C GLU A 167 7.93 -6.13 9.94
N ALA A 168 8.54 -7.16 9.36
CA ALA A 168 9.84 -7.66 9.81
C ALA A 168 10.96 -6.63 9.64
N MET A 169 10.95 -5.87 8.54
CA MET A 169 11.93 -4.82 8.23
C MET A 169 11.82 -3.63 9.18
N THR A 170 10.62 -3.15 9.46
CA THR A 170 10.37 -1.91 10.21
C THR A 170 10.11 -2.15 11.69
N GLY A 171 9.52 -3.29 12.03
CA GLY A 171 8.96 -3.57 13.36
C GLY A 171 7.62 -2.85 13.61
N ILE A 172 6.96 -2.34 12.56
CA ILE A 172 5.64 -1.70 12.62
C ILE A 172 4.64 -2.70 12.04
N GLU A 173 3.51 -2.91 12.72
CA GLU A 173 2.42 -3.75 12.23
C GLU A 173 1.91 -3.21 10.90
N THR A 174 1.78 -4.10 9.89
CA THR A 174 1.39 -3.73 8.52
C THR A 174 0.02 -4.25 8.14
N HIS A 175 -0.74 -3.41 7.45
CA HIS A 175 -2.11 -3.66 7.02
C HIS A 175 -2.30 -3.36 5.54
N ASP A 176 -3.32 -3.99 4.94
CA ASP A 176 -3.74 -3.66 3.59
C ASP A 176 -4.27 -2.22 3.52
N ILE A 177 -3.82 -1.46 2.53
CA ILE A 177 -4.27 -0.08 2.27
C ILE A 177 -5.79 0.03 2.13
N ALA A 178 -6.47 -1.02 1.70
CA ALA A 178 -7.92 -1.06 1.60
C ALA A 178 -8.63 -0.90 2.95
N GLN A 179 -7.94 -1.16 4.07
CA GLN A 179 -8.48 -1.01 5.42
C GLN A 179 -8.26 0.40 5.99
N LEU A 180 -7.57 1.28 5.27
CA LEU A 180 -7.20 2.60 5.76
C LEU A 180 -8.42 3.46 6.07
N ASP A 181 -9.43 3.48 5.21
CA ASP A 181 -10.61 4.33 5.37
C ASP A 181 -11.40 3.94 6.63
N ASP A 182 -11.54 2.65 6.91
CA ASP A 182 -12.18 2.14 8.12
C ASP A 182 -11.39 2.57 9.36
N MET A 183 -10.05 2.50 9.30
CA MET A 183 -9.19 2.93 10.38
C MET A 183 -9.27 4.43 10.63
N LEU A 184 -9.29 5.24 9.57
CA LEU A 184 -9.41 6.70 9.69
C LEU A 184 -10.77 7.13 10.25
N GLY A 185 -11.84 6.38 9.94
CA GLY A 185 -13.20 6.63 10.42
C GLY A 185 -13.46 6.16 11.85
N LYS A 186 -12.61 5.30 12.40
CA LYS A 186 -12.79 4.73 13.73
C LYS A 186 -12.81 5.80 14.81
N ASP A 187 -13.86 5.81 15.63
CA ASP A 187 -14.04 6.69 16.80
C ASP A 187 -13.96 8.21 16.51
N VAL A 188 -14.02 8.62 15.26
CA VAL A 188 -14.00 10.04 14.88
C VAL A 188 -15.37 10.66 15.13
N GLY A 189 -15.40 11.72 15.94
CA GLY A 189 -16.63 12.48 16.21
C GLY A 189 -17.66 11.78 17.11
N THR A 190 -17.28 10.73 17.82
CA THR A 190 -18.14 10.08 18.82
C THR A 190 -18.18 10.86 20.13
N GLU A 191 -19.33 10.82 20.85
CA GLU A 191 -19.50 11.55 22.12
C GLU A 191 -18.53 11.11 23.23
N ASN A 192 -17.94 9.90 23.12
CA ASN A 192 -17.12 9.28 24.17
C ASN A 192 -15.61 9.26 23.89
N GLY A 193 -15.15 9.95 22.88
CA GLY A 193 -13.73 9.96 22.55
C GLY A 193 -13.53 10.50 21.16
N ALA A 194 -13.81 11.77 20.97
CA ALA A 194 -13.55 12.42 19.68
C ALA A 194 -12.05 12.34 19.35
N VAL A 195 -11.67 11.33 18.62
CA VAL A 195 -10.33 11.26 18.05
C VAL A 195 -10.23 12.36 16.99
N GLN A 196 -9.26 13.23 17.12
CA GLN A 196 -8.95 14.25 16.12
C GLN A 196 -7.97 13.66 15.12
N LEU A 197 -8.26 13.85 13.83
CA LEU A 197 -7.33 13.51 12.76
C LEU A 197 -6.37 14.66 12.52
N ARG A 198 -5.07 14.37 12.58
CA ARG A 198 -4.02 15.30 12.19
C ARG A 198 -3.23 14.72 11.01
N ARG A 199 -3.11 15.48 9.95
CA ARG A 199 -2.40 15.14 8.73
C ARG A 199 -1.14 15.99 8.58
#